data_01c9345473008c071ac0f5eaca0ef1d3
#
_entry.id   01c9345473008c071ac0f5eaca0ef1d3
#
_cell.length_a   1.000
_cell.length_b   1.000
_cell.length_c   1.000
_cell.angle_alpha   90.00
_cell.angle_beta   90.00
_cell.angle_gamma   90.00
#
_symmetry.space_group_name_H-M   'P 1'
#
loop_
_entity.id
_entity.type
_entity.pdbx_description
1 polymer ?
#
loop_
_entity_poly.entity_id
_entity_poly.type
_entity_poly.pdbx_seq_one_letter_code
_entity_poly.pdbx_strand_id
1 'polypeptide(L)'
;MKKIKNFRWWIAGLIGLATAINYLDRQNLPIALSEIRKTIVISDVDYGLINSIFLFSYGTMYAIGGRILDVLGSRAGYAIMIVWWSLSNILHGLVSSVTGLGLARFLLGIGEGGGFPGSAKVVSEWFPGKERALAFGIFNAGSSVGAVIAPPLIAAIIAVANWRWTFIISGLLGLVWVIVWLQIYTQPQQSKFTTDSEKDYISTALQSERDANPTKENRVSWLSLFKDRDVW
;
A
#
# COMPACT_ATOMS: atom_id res chain seq x y z
N MET A 1 -1.66 -6.47 28.83
CA MET A 1 -0.60 -6.28 27.80
C MET A 1 0.19 -5.03 28.17
N LYS A 2 1.52 -5.03 27.93
CA LYS A 2 2.37 -3.89 28.29
C LYS A 2 2.08 -2.74 27.31
N LYS A 3 1.70 -1.57 27.82
CA LYS A 3 1.52 -0.35 27.01
C LYS A 3 2.89 0.17 26.54
N ILE A 4 2.96 0.62 25.28
CA ILE A 4 4.19 1.08 24.62
C ILE A 4 4.08 2.59 24.45
N LYS A 5 5.10 3.31 24.90
CA LYS A 5 5.21 4.77 24.73
C LYS A 5 5.49 5.08 23.25
N ASN A 6 4.84 6.12 22.73
CA ASN A 6 4.99 6.56 21.33
C ASN A 6 4.63 5.46 20.32
N PHE A 7 3.59 4.69 20.61
CA PHE A 7 3.17 3.56 19.78
C PHE A 7 2.78 3.97 18.34
N ARG A 8 2.36 5.21 18.12
CA ARG A 8 2.07 5.73 16.79
C ARG A 8 3.23 5.58 15.80
N TRP A 9 4.48 5.66 16.26
CA TRP A 9 5.66 5.46 15.39
C TRP A 9 5.84 4.01 14.94
N TRP A 10 5.39 3.06 15.75
CA TRP A 10 5.32 1.65 15.34
C TRP A 10 4.28 1.47 14.23
N ILE A 11 3.16 2.21 14.28
CA ILE A 11 2.16 2.23 13.20
C ILE A 11 2.77 2.84 11.93
N ALA A 12 3.53 3.95 12.02
CA ALA A 12 4.25 4.51 10.87
C ALA A 12 5.26 3.51 10.28
N GLY A 13 6.01 2.80 11.12
CA GLY A 13 6.92 1.74 10.69
C GLY A 13 6.18 0.59 10.00
N LEU A 14 5.02 0.21 10.52
CA LEU A 14 4.21 -0.88 9.95
C LEU A 14 3.67 -0.52 8.56
N ILE A 15 3.16 0.70 8.35
CA ILE A 15 2.75 1.15 7.00
C ILE A 15 3.97 1.35 6.08
N GLY A 16 5.12 1.75 6.61
CA GLY A 16 6.38 1.79 5.88
C GLY A 16 6.81 0.41 5.38
N LEU A 17 6.66 -0.63 6.20
CA LEU A 17 6.92 -2.01 5.80
C LEU A 17 5.96 -2.49 4.71
N ALA A 18 4.66 -2.13 4.79
CA ALA A 18 3.72 -2.40 3.70
C ALA A 18 4.15 -1.75 2.39
N THR A 19 4.63 -0.50 2.45
CA THR A 19 5.15 0.21 1.30
C THR A 19 6.42 -0.46 0.73
N ALA A 20 7.30 -0.97 1.60
CA ALA A 20 8.49 -1.71 1.17
C ALA A 20 8.11 -3.01 0.43
N ILE A 21 7.14 -3.77 0.93
CA ILE A 21 6.62 -4.98 0.28
C ILE A 21 5.99 -4.61 -1.08
N ASN A 22 5.17 -3.55 -1.13
CA ASN A 22 4.56 -3.08 -2.35
C ASN A 22 5.59 -2.76 -3.46
N TYR A 23 6.68 -2.05 -3.09
CA TYR A 23 7.74 -1.73 -4.04
C TYR A 23 8.57 -2.96 -4.45
N LEU A 24 8.76 -3.93 -3.55
CA LEU A 24 9.36 -5.22 -3.89
C LEU A 24 8.49 -5.95 -4.93
N ASP A 25 7.17 -5.99 -4.75
CA ASP A 25 6.23 -6.63 -5.67
C ASP A 25 6.31 -6.02 -7.08
N ARG A 26 6.43 -4.69 -7.18
CA ARG A 26 6.60 -3.99 -8.46
C ARG A 26 7.88 -4.38 -9.19
N GLN A 27 8.96 -4.60 -8.47
CA GLN A 27 10.27 -4.92 -9.03
C GLN A 27 10.38 -6.38 -9.52
N ASN A 28 9.47 -7.28 -9.10
CA ASN A 28 9.51 -8.68 -9.51
C ASN A 28 9.51 -8.85 -11.04
N LEU A 29 8.57 -8.20 -11.75
CA LEU A 29 8.46 -8.37 -13.20
C LEU A 29 9.66 -7.83 -13.97
N PRO A 30 10.13 -6.57 -13.79
CA PRO A 30 11.26 -6.06 -14.53
C PRO A 30 12.55 -6.83 -14.24
N ILE A 31 12.82 -7.23 -13.00
CA ILE A 31 14.05 -7.93 -12.64
C ILE A 31 14.01 -9.38 -13.14
N ALA A 32 12.88 -10.06 -13.03
CA ALA A 32 12.73 -11.43 -13.49
C ALA A 32 12.47 -11.56 -15.01
N LEU A 33 12.34 -10.46 -15.77
CA LEU A 33 11.91 -10.48 -17.16
C LEU A 33 12.76 -11.41 -18.05
N SER A 34 14.07 -11.39 -17.89
CA SER A 34 14.99 -12.25 -18.65
C SER A 34 14.73 -13.75 -18.42
N GLU A 35 14.40 -14.13 -17.18
CA GLU A 35 14.08 -15.51 -16.84
C GLU A 35 12.66 -15.89 -17.28
N ILE A 36 11.71 -14.96 -17.20
CA ILE A 36 10.35 -15.16 -17.71
C ILE A 36 10.37 -15.41 -19.21
N ARG A 37 11.18 -14.67 -19.98
CA ARG A 37 11.33 -14.82 -21.42
C ARG A 37 11.88 -16.19 -21.87
N LYS A 38 12.52 -16.94 -20.99
CA LYS A 38 12.93 -18.31 -21.27
C LYS A 38 11.76 -19.31 -21.29
N THR A 39 10.64 -18.95 -20.67
CA THR A 39 9.46 -19.82 -20.50
C THR A 39 8.21 -19.30 -21.17
N ILE A 40 8.08 -17.99 -21.31
CA ILE A 40 6.95 -17.30 -21.94
C ILE A 40 7.52 -16.36 -23.00
N VAL A 41 7.09 -16.50 -24.24
CA VAL A 41 7.51 -15.59 -25.33
C VAL A 41 6.85 -14.24 -25.11
N ILE A 42 7.64 -13.23 -24.67
CA ILE A 42 7.19 -11.85 -24.39
C ILE A 42 8.01 -10.91 -25.26
N SER A 43 7.35 -10.20 -26.16
CA SER A 43 7.96 -9.11 -26.93
C SER A 43 8.10 -7.85 -26.07
N ASP A 44 8.88 -6.86 -26.52
CA ASP A 44 8.97 -5.58 -25.83
C ASP A 44 7.63 -4.80 -25.88
N VAL A 45 6.84 -5.00 -26.93
CA VAL A 45 5.49 -4.46 -27.04
C VAL A 45 4.56 -5.07 -25.98
N ASP A 46 4.58 -6.40 -25.81
CA ASP A 46 3.78 -7.08 -24.77
C ASP A 46 4.16 -6.60 -23.37
N TYR A 47 5.46 -6.48 -23.11
CA TYR A 47 5.95 -5.95 -21.83
C TYR A 47 5.48 -4.51 -21.58
N GLY A 48 5.52 -3.67 -22.61
CA GLY A 48 5.00 -2.31 -22.55
C GLY A 48 3.49 -2.28 -22.26
N LEU A 49 2.70 -3.13 -22.91
CA LEU A 49 1.26 -3.25 -22.66
C LEU A 49 0.94 -3.73 -21.26
N ILE A 50 1.65 -4.75 -20.76
CA ILE A 50 1.49 -5.27 -19.40
C ILE A 50 1.73 -4.16 -18.36
N ASN A 51 2.77 -3.33 -18.55
CA ASN A 51 3.02 -2.20 -17.65
C ASN A 51 1.99 -1.08 -17.79
N SER A 52 1.52 -0.79 -19.02
CA SER A 52 0.49 0.22 -19.26
C SER A 52 -0.83 -0.15 -18.60
N ILE A 53 -1.24 -1.40 -18.69
CA ILE A 53 -2.45 -1.94 -18.03
C ILE A 53 -2.34 -1.82 -16.50
N PHE A 54 -1.16 -2.11 -15.95
CA PHE A 54 -0.89 -1.92 -14.52
C PHE A 54 -1.04 -0.44 -14.12
N LEU A 55 -0.38 0.47 -14.84
CA LEU A 55 -0.44 1.90 -14.55
C LEU A 55 -1.85 2.46 -14.65
N PHE A 56 -2.62 2.01 -15.64
CA PHE A 56 -4.02 2.41 -15.80
C PHE A 56 -4.88 1.98 -14.60
N SER A 57 -4.80 0.71 -14.21
CA SER A 57 -5.57 0.18 -13.09
C SER A 57 -5.11 0.77 -11.75
N TYR A 58 -3.80 0.96 -11.58
CA TYR A 58 -3.22 1.62 -10.41
C TYR A 58 -3.70 3.08 -10.29
N GLY A 59 -3.59 3.87 -11.36
CA GLY A 59 -4.02 5.27 -11.37
C GLY A 59 -5.52 5.43 -11.10
N THR A 60 -6.34 4.56 -11.69
CA THR A 60 -7.79 4.52 -11.43
C THR A 60 -8.05 4.23 -9.95
N MET A 61 -7.42 3.21 -9.39
CA MET A 61 -7.62 2.85 -8.00
C MET A 61 -7.03 3.88 -7.02
N TYR A 62 -5.92 4.51 -7.39
CA TYR A 62 -5.35 5.61 -6.61
C TYR A 62 -6.34 6.76 -6.43
N ALA A 63 -7.10 7.10 -7.49
CA ALA A 63 -8.10 8.15 -7.45
C ALA A 63 -9.33 7.78 -6.58
N ILE A 64 -9.82 6.54 -6.67
CA ILE A 64 -11.05 6.12 -5.97
C ILE A 64 -10.81 5.42 -4.64
N GLY A 65 -9.60 4.95 -4.39
CA GLY A 65 -9.25 4.11 -3.24
C GLY A 65 -9.48 4.81 -1.90
N GLY A 66 -9.24 6.11 -1.82
CA GLY A 66 -9.52 6.92 -0.64
C GLY A 66 -10.99 6.80 -0.20
N ARG A 67 -11.94 6.90 -1.13
CA ARG A 67 -13.37 6.79 -0.84
C ARG A 67 -13.77 5.38 -0.38
N ILE A 68 -13.17 4.35 -0.97
CA ILE A 68 -13.39 2.96 -0.53
C ILE A 68 -12.91 2.80 0.92
N LEU A 69 -11.75 3.34 1.24
CA LEU A 69 -11.20 3.33 2.59
C LEU A 69 -12.03 4.15 3.59
N ASP A 70 -12.70 5.20 3.14
CA ASP A 70 -13.61 5.98 3.99
C ASP A 70 -14.84 5.16 4.40
N VAL A 71 -15.35 4.34 3.50
CA VAL A 71 -16.51 3.47 3.77
C VAL A 71 -16.11 2.25 4.61
N LEU A 72 -15.01 1.58 4.27
CA LEU A 72 -14.57 0.34 4.93
C LEU A 72 -13.80 0.59 6.24
N GLY A 73 -13.33 1.83 6.46
CA GLY A 73 -12.41 2.16 7.53
C GLY A 73 -10.98 1.72 7.23
N SER A 74 -10.00 2.36 7.89
CA SER A 74 -8.57 2.11 7.65
C SER A 74 -8.14 0.68 7.96
N ARG A 75 -8.65 0.08 9.05
CA ARG A 75 -8.25 -1.27 9.45
C ARG A 75 -8.64 -2.34 8.42
N ALA A 76 -9.91 -2.41 8.07
CA ALA A 76 -10.42 -3.42 7.15
C ALA A 76 -10.08 -3.06 5.70
N GLY A 77 -10.29 -1.82 5.30
CA GLY A 77 -10.05 -1.37 3.94
C GLY A 77 -8.59 -1.55 3.52
N TYR A 78 -7.65 -1.16 4.36
CA TYR A 78 -6.22 -1.33 4.05
C TYR A 78 -5.82 -2.82 4.01
N ALA A 79 -6.33 -3.65 4.94
CA ALA A 79 -6.11 -5.09 4.92
C ALA A 79 -6.65 -5.73 3.62
N ILE A 80 -7.86 -5.37 3.18
CA ILE A 80 -8.46 -5.88 1.95
C ILE A 80 -7.61 -5.52 0.73
N MET A 81 -7.12 -4.27 0.63
CA MET A 81 -6.25 -3.83 -0.45
C MET A 81 -4.96 -4.68 -0.49
N ILE A 82 -4.35 -4.92 0.68
CA ILE A 82 -3.11 -5.69 0.77
C ILE A 82 -3.35 -7.17 0.43
N VAL A 83 -4.41 -7.79 0.93
CA VAL A 83 -4.79 -9.15 0.55
C VAL A 83 -4.97 -9.24 -0.97
N TRP A 84 -5.68 -8.28 -1.55
CA TRP A 84 -5.95 -8.26 -2.99
C TRP A 84 -4.66 -8.20 -3.81
N TRP A 85 -3.75 -7.26 -3.51
CA TRP A 85 -2.50 -7.18 -4.26
C TRP A 85 -1.58 -8.37 -4.01
N SER A 86 -1.55 -8.91 -2.78
CA SER A 86 -0.75 -10.08 -2.46
C SER A 86 -1.19 -11.31 -3.25
N LEU A 87 -2.50 -11.56 -3.33
CA LEU A 87 -3.06 -12.64 -4.15
C LEU A 87 -2.81 -12.41 -5.64
N SER A 88 -2.94 -11.16 -6.11
CA SER A 88 -2.63 -10.79 -7.49
C SER A 88 -1.15 -11.00 -7.82
N ASN A 89 -0.27 -10.72 -6.85
CA ASN A 89 1.15 -10.98 -7.01
C ASN A 89 1.45 -12.48 -7.08
N ILE A 90 0.88 -13.29 -6.19
CA ILE A 90 0.99 -14.75 -6.24
C ILE A 90 0.50 -15.29 -7.61
N LEU A 91 -0.56 -14.72 -8.16
CA LEU A 91 -1.11 -15.10 -9.45
C LEU A 91 -0.07 -14.99 -10.59
N HIS A 92 0.84 -14.01 -10.57
CA HIS A 92 1.93 -13.92 -11.55
C HIS A 92 2.81 -15.18 -11.57
N GLY A 93 3.04 -15.80 -10.41
CA GLY A 93 3.80 -17.04 -10.31
C GLY A 93 3.07 -18.27 -10.87
N LEU A 94 1.75 -18.19 -11.07
CA LEU A 94 0.92 -19.31 -11.50
C LEU A 94 0.57 -19.27 -12.98
N VAL A 95 0.69 -18.12 -13.65
CA VAL A 95 0.34 -17.98 -15.07
C VAL A 95 1.49 -18.37 -15.99
N SER A 96 1.13 -18.74 -17.25
CA SER A 96 2.07 -19.21 -18.26
C SER A 96 1.84 -18.56 -19.64
N SER A 97 1.17 -17.40 -19.68
CA SER A 97 0.90 -16.66 -20.90
C SER A 97 1.03 -15.17 -20.71
N VAL A 98 1.28 -14.43 -21.79
CA VAL A 98 1.33 -12.96 -21.81
C VAL A 98 0.02 -12.36 -21.29
N THR A 99 -1.13 -12.88 -21.77
CA THR A 99 -2.46 -12.45 -21.32
C THR A 99 -2.65 -12.69 -19.82
N GLY A 100 -2.20 -13.84 -19.30
CA GLY A 100 -2.23 -14.17 -17.88
C GLY A 100 -1.41 -13.17 -17.04
N LEU A 101 -0.19 -12.84 -17.50
CA LEU A 101 0.64 -11.83 -16.86
C LEU A 101 -0.02 -10.43 -16.90
N GLY A 102 -0.63 -10.06 -18.02
CA GLY A 102 -1.36 -8.80 -18.16
C GLY A 102 -2.56 -8.70 -17.20
N LEU A 103 -3.33 -9.80 -17.08
CA LEU A 103 -4.45 -9.86 -16.13
C LEU A 103 -3.96 -9.77 -14.68
N ALA A 104 -2.92 -10.53 -14.33
CA ALA A 104 -2.34 -10.47 -13.00
C ALA A 104 -1.81 -9.06 -12.66
N ARG A 105 -1.20 -8.36 -13.63
CA ARG A 105 -0.77 -6.95 -13.50
C ARG A 105 -1.93 -5.98 -13.33
N PHE A 106 -3.00 -6.16 -14.09
CA PHE A 106 -4.21 -5.36 -13.93
C PHE A 106 -4.78 -5.49 -12.51
N LEU A 107 -4.92 -6.72 -12.03
CA LEU A 107 -5.41 -7.00 -10.68
C LEU A 107 -4.46 -6.45 -9.60
N LEU A 108 -3.14 -6.56 -9.82
CA LEU A 108 -2.13 -6.00 -8.93
C LEU A 108 -2.30 -4.48 -8.82
N GLY A 109 -2.47 -3.78 -9.95
CA GLY A 109 -2.67 -2.33 -9.96
C GLY A 109 -3.91 -1.89 -9.19
N ILE A 110 -5.01 -2.64 -9.28
CA ILE A 110 -6.21 -2.39 -8.45
C ILE A 110 -5.88 -2.46 -6.95
N GLY A 111 -5.16 -3.48 -6.50
CA GLY A 111 -4.80 -3.61 -5.08
C GLY A 111 -3.84 -2.53 -4.62
N GLU A 112 -2.75 -2.34 -5.35
CA GLU A 112 -1.67 -1.43 -4.98
C GLU A 112 -2.04 0.05 -5.04
N GLY A 113 -2.94 0.44 -5.96
CA GLY A 113 -3.40 1.82 -6.08
C GLY A 113 -4.07 2.36 -4.82
N GLY A 114 -4.64 1.48 -3.99
CA GLY A 114 -5.19 1.84 -2.68
C GLY A 114 -4.15 2.00 -1.56
N GLY A 115 -2.90 1.61 -1.79
CA GLY A 115 -1.85 1.58 -0.76
C GLY A 115 -1.50 2.97 -0.22
N PHE A 116 -1.23 3.94 -1.10
CA PHE A 116 -0.91 5.31 -0.69
C PHE A 116 -2.09 6.01 0.01
N PRO A 117 -3.32 6.03 -0.56
CA PRO A 117 -4.48 6.57 0.15
C PRO A 117 -4.72 5.92 1.51
N GLY A 118 -4.50 4.59 1.62
CA GLY A 118 -4.60 3.87 2.88
C GLY A 118 -3.58 4.32 3.92
N SER A 119 -2.32 4.44 3.54
CA SER A 119 -1.26 4.96 4.41
C SER A 119 -1.55 6.40 4.84
N ALA A 120 -1.99 7.25 3.92
CA ALA A 120 -2.36 8.64 4.22
C ALA A 120 -3.50 8.72 5.23
N LYS A 121 -4.52 7.87 5.09
CA LYS A 121 -5.63 7.80 6.05
C LYS A 121 -5.16 7.36 7.43
N VAL A 122 -4.33 6.33 7.52
CA VAL A 122 -3.74 5.87 8.78
C VAL A 122 -2.94 6.99 9.45
N VAL A 123 -2.13 7.72 8.68
CA VAL A 123 -1.37 8.87 9.20
C VAL A 123 -2.31 9.96 9.71
N SER A 124 -3.40 10.26 9.00
CA SER A 124 -4.37 11.28 9.44
C SER A 124 -5.09 10.90 10.73
N GLU A 125 -5.29 9.60 10.99
CA GLU A 125 -5.96 9.08 12.20
C GLU A 125 -5.03 9.00 13.42
N TRP A 126 -3.73 8.75 13.20
CA TRP A 126 -2.77 8.49 14.27
C TRP A 126 -1.85 9.67 14.60
N PHE A 127 -1.70 10.63 13.69
CA PHE A 127 -0.72 11.69 13.84
C PHE A 127 -1.34 13.08 13.82
N PRO A 128 -1.07 13.91 14.87
CA PRO A 128 -1.31 15.34 14.81
C PRO A 128 -0.61 15.99 13.62
N GLY A 129 -1.18 17.09 13.10
CA GLY A 129 -0.69 17.79 11.91
C GLY A 129 0.80 18.11 11.92
N LYS A 130 1.33 18.50 13.08
CA LYS A 130 2.76 18.82 13.28
C LYS A 130 3.69 17.62 13.05
N GLU A 131 3.20 16.39 13.21
CA GLU A 131 3.98 15.15 13.08
C GLU A 131 3.71 14.42 11.76
N ARG A 132 2.65 14.79 11.01
CA ARG A 132 2.25 14.12 9.78
C ARG A 132 3.36 14.07 8.73
N ALA A 133 4.08 15.18 8.53
CA ALA A 133 5.15 15.22 7.55
C ALA A 133 6.24 14.17 7.82
N LEU A 134 6.62 13.98 9.10
CA LEU A 134 7.59 12.96 9.48
C LEU A 134 7.02 11.55 9.30
N ALA A 135 5.76 11.31 9.69
CA ALA A 135 5.09 10.02 9.49
C ALA A 135 4.99 9.66 8.00
N PHE A 136 4.66 10.64 7.13
CA PHE A 136 4.71 10.49 5.67
C PHE A 136 6.12 10.15 5.18
N GLY A 137 7.15 10.82 5.71
CA GLY A 137 8.55 10.53 5.40
C GLY A 137 8.92 9.08 5.72
N ILE A 138 8.51 8.57 6.89
CA ILE A 138 8.80 7.19 7.32
C ILE A 138 8.14 6.16 6.39
N PHE A 139 6.84 6.30 6.08
CA PHE A 139 6.22 5.31 5.20
C PHE A 139 6.73 5.43 3.76
N ASN A 140 7.02 6.63 3.25
CA ASN A 140 7.62 6.80 1.93
C ASN A 140 9.04 6.23 1.84
N ALA A 141 9.84 6.32 2.92
CA ALA A 141 11.16 5.68 2.97
C ALA A 141 11.07 4.16 2.73
N GLY A 142 9.93 3.53 3.07
CA GLY A 142 9.65 2.13 2.73
C GLY A 142 9.80 1.84 1.24
N SER A 143 9.42 2.77 0.35
CA SER A 143 9.56 2.61 -1.10
C SER A 143 11.02 2.45 -1.53
N SER A 144 11.90 3.28 -0.98
CA SER A 144 13.35 3.20 -1.24
C SER A 144 13.95 1.91 -0.67
N VAL A 145 13.55 1.54 0.54
CA VAL A 145 13.98 0.27 1.17
C VAL A 145 13.56 -0.93 0.31
N GLY A 146 12.29 -0.98 -0.12
CA GLY A 146 11.79 -2.04 -0.99
C GLY A 146 12.55 -2.09 -2.33
N ALA A 147 12.76 -0.93 -2.97
CA ALA A 147 13.47 -0.85 -4.24
C ALA A 147 14.95 -1.29 -4.15
N VAL A 148 15.63 -1.00 -3.03
CA VAL A 148 17.03 -1.40 -2.81
C VAL A 148 17.15 -2.89 -2.48
N ILE A 149 16.21 -3.44 -1.70
CA ILE A 149 16.24 -4.85 -1.29
C ILE A 149 15.79 -5.76 -2.44
N ALA A 150 14.88 -5.30 -3.32
CA ALA A 150 14.29 -6.13 -4.36
C ALA A 150 15.33 -6.80 -5.29
N PRO A 151 16.31 -6.11 -5.90
CA PRO A 151 17.22 -6.75 -6.84
C PRO A 151 18.02 -7.91 -6.24
N PRO A 152 18.74 -7.77 -5.11
CA PRO A 152 19.49 -8.89 -4.55
C PRO A 152 18.58 -10.03 -4.05
N LEU A 153 17.41 -9.72 -3.49
CA LEU A 153 16.47 -10.74 -3.02
C LEU A 153 15.89 -11.55 -4.18
N ILE A 154 15.43 -10.87 -5.24
CA ILE A 154 14.86 -11.52 -6.42
C ILE A 154 15.93 -12.37 -7.12
N ALA A 155 17.13 -11.86 -7.29
CA ALA A 155 18.24 -12.62 -7.86
C ALA A 155 18.58 -13.87 -7.03
N ALA A 156 18.61 -13.78 -5.71
CA ALA A 156 18.85 -14.92 -4.83
C ALA A 156 17.74 -15.99 -4.95
N ILE A 157 16.47 -15.57 -5.01
CA ILE A 157 15.35 -16.51 -5.20
C ILE A 157 15.46 -17.22 -6.56
N ILE A 158 15.75 -16.46 -7.62
CA ILE A 158 15.89 -17.04 -8.98
C ILE A 158 17.06 -18.03 -9.02
N ALA A 159 18.17 -17.77 -8.34
CA ALA A 159 19.32 -18.63 -8.33
C ALA A 159 19.08 -20.00 -7.67
N VAL A 160 18.21 -20.07 -6.65
CA VAL A 160 17.92 -21.32 -5.92
C VAL A 160 16.63 -22.01 -6.36
N ALA A 161 15.74 -21.30 -7.05
CA ALA A 161 14.44 -21.83 -7.48
C ALA A 161 14.15 -21.43 -8.94
N ASN A 162 13.18 -20.58 -9.16
CA ASN A 162 12.85 -19.98 -10.46
C ASN A 162 12.11 -18.65 -10.27
N TRP A 163 11.88 -17.93 -11.36
CA TRP A 163 11.23 -16.63 -11.34
C TRP A 163 9.81 -16.61 -10.73
N ARG A 164 9.07 -17.72 -10.78
CA ARG A 164 7.71 -17.83 -10.23
C ARG A 164 7.69 -17.63 -8.72
N TRP A 165 8.71 -18.15 -8.04
CA TRP A 165 8.83 -18.05 -6.59
C TRP A 165 9.08 -16.63 -6.12
N THR A 166 9.61 -15.74 -6.95
CA THR A 166 9.78 -14.32 -6.56
C THR A 166 8.42 -13.68 -6.28
N PHE A 167 7.43 -13.93 -7.12
CA PHE A 167 6.06 -13.46 -6.96
C PHE A 167 5.31 -14.14 -5.81
N ILE A 168 5.49 -15.45 -5.68
CA ILE A 168 4.81 -16.23 -4.64
C ILE A 168 5.32 -15.79 -3.25
N ILE A 169 6.64 -15.73 -3.06
CA ILE A 169 7.23 -15.39 -1.76
C ILE A 169 6.87 -13.95 -1.37
N SER A 170 7.01 -12.99 -2.27
CA SER A 170 6.68 -11.60 -1.95
C SER A 170 5.18 -11.39 -1.68
N GLY A 171 4.31 -12.06 -2.41
CA GLY A 171 2.88 -12.06 -2.11
C GLY A 171 2.54 -12.70 -0.75
N LEU A 172 3.22 -13.80 -0.39
CA LEU A 172 3.07 -14.40 0.94
C LEU A 172 3.55 -13.46 2.06
N LEU A 173 4.63 -12.69 1.84
CA LEU A 173 5.07 -11.66 2.79
C LEU A 173 3.97 -10.61 3.04
N GLY A 174 3.26 -10.20 1.99
CA GLY A 174 2.11 -9.30 2.12
C GLY A 174 0.98 -9.91 2.96
N LEU A 175 0.66 -11.20 2.77
CA LEU A 175 -0.36 -11.89 3.58
C LEU A 175 0.06 -12.02 5.04
N VAL A 176 1.32 -12.32 5.31
CA VAL A 176 1.87 -12.35 6.69
C VAL A 176 1.77 -10.96 7.32
N TRP A 177 2.08 -9.90 6.55
CA TRP A 177 1.93 -8.54 7.04
C TRP A 177 0.48 -8.23 7.41
N VAL A 178 -0.51 -8.69 6.63
CA VAL A 178 -1.95 -8.49 6.95
C VAL A 178 -2.32 -9.13 8.29
N ILE A 179 -1.80 -10.33 8.59
CA ILE A 179 -2.04 -10.98 9.88
C ILE A 179 -1.52 -10.09 11.02
N VAL A 180 -0.30 -9.57 10.88
CA VAL A 180 0.31 -8.66 11.87
C VAL A 180 -0.52 -7.37 11.99
N TRP A 181 -0.93 -6.80 10.86
CA TRP A 181 -1.78 -5.60 10.81
C TRP A 181 -3.08 -5.78 11.59
N LEU A 182 -3.82 -6.84 11.31
CA LEU A 182 -5.11 -7.11 11.97
C LEU A 182 -4.98 -7.37 13.46
N GLN A 183 -3.83 -7.83 13.94
CA GLN A 183 -3.56 -8.03 15.38
C GLN A 183 -3.16 -6.73 16.08
N ILE A 184 -2.43 -5.86 15.40
CA ILE A 184 -1.80 -4.69 16.00
C ILE A 184 -2.65 -3.43 15.79
N TYR A 185 -3.18 -3.22 14.57
CA TYR A 185 -3.83 -1.97 14.21
C TYR A 185 -5.29 -1.91 14.70
N THR A 186 -5.58 -0.83 15.40
CA THR A 186 -6.93 -0.36 15.74
C THR A 186 -6.91 1.17 15.68
N GLN A 187 -8.04 1.82 15.79
CA GLN A 187 -8.04 3.29 15.98
C GLN A 187 -7.34 3.67 17.29
N PRO A 188 -6.69 4.86 17.37
CA PRO A 188 -5.88 5.26 18.52
C PRO A 188 -6.58 5.06 19.87
N GLN A 189 -7.85 5.48 19.97
CA GLN A 189 -8.63 5.40 21.20
C GLN A 189 -8.93 3.96 21.64
N GLN A 190 -9.01 3.03 20.70
CA GLN A 190 -9.32 1.61 20.94
C GLN A 190 -8.03 0.78 21.11
N SER A 191 -6.86 1.37 20.92
CA SER A 191 -5.60 0.64 20.97
C SER A 191 -5.30 0.11 22.35
N LYS A 192 -4.98 -1.18 22.43
CA LYS A 192 -4.54 -1.85 23.65
C LYS A 192 -3.05 -1.63 23.97
N PHE A 193 -2.30 -1.21 22.96
CA PHE A 193 -0.85 -1.01 23.05
C PHE A 193 -0.47 0.44 23.40
N THR A 194 -1.33 1.41 23.12
CA THR A 194 -1.08 2.84 23.32
C THR A 194 -1.31 3.23 24.79
N THR A 195 -0.45 4.09 25.33
CA THR A 195 -0.61 4.67 26.68
C THR A 195 -1.79 5.65 26.70
N ASP A 196 -2.42 5.81 27.86
CA ASP A 196 -3.55 6.73 27.98
C ASP A 196 -3.13 8.19 27.69
N SER A 197 -1.95 8.60 28.16
CA SER A 197 -1.38 9.91 27.83
C SER A 197 -1.16 10.15 26.33
N GLU A 198 -0.81 9.11 25.55
CA GLU A 198 -0.67 9.21 24.11
C GLU A 198 -2.03 9.27 23.42
N LYS A 199 -3.03 8.54 23.91
CA LYS A 199 -4.41 8.65 23.40
C LYS A 199 -4.96 10.06 23.60
N ASP A 200 -4.78 10.63 24.79
CA ASP A 200 -5.22 11.98 25.12
C ASP A 200 -4.48 13.01 24.26
N TYR A 201 -3.18 12.84 24.07
CA TYR A 201 -2.39 13.71 23.19
C TYR A 201 -2.92 13.71 21.76
N ILE A 202 -3.16 12.51 21.18
CA ILE A 202 -3.66 12.37 19.80
C ILE A 202 -5.07 12.98 19.70
N SER A 203 -5.98 12.64 20.63
CA SER A 203 -7.37 13.12 20.58
C SER A 203 -7.47 14.62 20.72
N THR A 204 -6.77 15.21 21.69
CA THR A 204 -6.77 16.66 21.93
C THR A 204 -6.22 17.42 20.73
N ALA A 205 -5.11 16.95 20.15
CA ALA A 205 -4.52 17.58 19.00
C ALA A 205 -5.42 17.51 17.76
N LEU A 206 -6.00 16.34 17.47
CA LEU A 206 -6.92 16.18 16.34
C LEU A 206 -8.22 16.97 16.54
N GLN A 207 -8.73 17.09 17.78
CA GLN A 207 -9.89 17.92 18.08
C GLN A 207 -9.58 19.40 17.87
N SER A 208 -8.46 19.90 18.39
CA SER A 208 -8.02 21.28 18.18
C SER A 208 -7.87 21.64 16.70
N GLU A 209 -7.40 20.69 15.86
CA GLU A 209 -7.31 20.90 14.41
C GLU A 209 -8.68 21.01 13.74
N ARG A 210 -9.66 20.20 14.18
CA ARG A 210 -11.05 20.27 13.69
C ARG A 210 -11.71 21.58 14.08
N ASP A 211 -11.50 22.01 15.32
CA ASP A 211 -12.07 23.25 15.84
C ASP A 211 -11.47 24.50 15.16
N ALA A 212 -10.16 24.44 14.83
CA ALA A 212 -9.46 25.51 14.10
C ALA A 212 -9.86 25.59 12.62
N ASN A 213 -10.22 24.45 12.02
CA ASN A 213 -10.70 24.36 10.64
C ASN A 213 -12.03 23.62 10.60
N PRO A 214 -13.14 24.23 10.98
CA PRO A 214 -14.43 23.60 10.87
C PRO A 214 -14.74 23.42 9.38
N THR A 215 -14.30 22.30 8.83
CA THR A 215 -14.72 21.87 7.49
C THR A 215 -16.24 21.77 7.54
N LYS A 216 -16.91 22.66 6.83
CA LYS A 216 -18.32 22.42 6.50
C LYS A 216 -18.37 21.01 5.94
N GLU A 217 -19.16 20.14 6.53
CA GLU A 217 -19.47 18.77 6.02
C GLU A 217 -20.23 18.85 4.68
N ASN A 218 -19.84 19.74 3.82
CA ASN A 218 -20.29 19.72 2.44
C ASN A 218 -19.56 18.58 1.77
N ARG A 219 -20.26 17.45 1.63
CA ARG A 219 -19.87 16.38 0.72
C ARG A 219 -19.68 17.01 -0.66
N VAL A 220 -18.45 17.39 -0.95
CA VAL A 220 -18.08 17.97 -2.24
C VAL A 220 -18.29 16.87 -3.27
N SER A 221 -19.22 17.10 -4.20
CA SER A 221 -19.44 16.19 -5.32
C SER A 221 -18.20 16.18 -6.21
N TRP A 222 -17.78 15.00 -6.68
CA TRP A 222 -16.67 14.89 -7.64
C TRP A 222 -16.86 15.81 -8.86
N LEU A 223 -18.10 15.97 -9.33
CA LEU A 223 -18.43 16.87 -10.45
C LEU A 223 -18.22 18.35 -10.10
N SER A 224 -18.30 18.74 -8.82
CA SER A 224 -18.01 20.12 -8.42
C SER A 224 -16.52 20.41 -8.38
N LEU A 225 -15.67 19.40 -8.09
CA LEU A 225 -14.21 19.55 -8.16
C LEU A 225 -13.72 19.83 -9.59
N PHE A 226 -14.35 19.22 -10.59
CA PHE A 226 -14.01 19.51 -12.01
C PHE A 226 -14.44 20.92 -12.48
N LYS A 227 -15.31 21.60 -11.72
CA LYS A 227 -15.77 22.97 -12.01
C LYS A 227 -14.97 24.04 -11.25
N ASP A 228 -14.18 23.63 -10.28
CA ASP A 228 -13.41 24.53 -9.43
C ASP A 228 -12.10 24.89 -10.13
N ARG A 229 -11.89 26.18 -10.37
CA ARG A 229 -10.72 26.71 -11.09
C ARG A 229 -9.41 26.49 -10.30
N ASP A 230 -9.49 26.34 -8.99
CA ASP A 230 -8.31 26.13 -8.12
C ASP A 230 -7.81 24.68 -8.14
N VAL A 231 -8.52 23.79 -8.84
CA VAL A 231 -8.15 22.38 -8.99
C VAL A 231 -7.33 22.12 -10.26
N TRP A 232 -7.37 23.08 -11.22
CA TRP A 232 -6.67 23.04 -12.51
C TRP A 232 -5.59 24.12 -12.60
#